data_73c1d5b6fe991a05104c74e6b4c72542
#
_entry.id   73c1d5b6fe991a05104c74e6b4c72542
#
_cell.length_a   1.000
_cell.length_b   1.000
_cell.length_c   1.000
_cell.angle_alpha   90.00
_cell.angle_beta   90.00
_cell.angle_gamma   90.00
#
_symmetry.space_group_name_H-M   'P 1'
#
loop_
_entity.id
_entity.type
_entity.pdbx_description
1 polymer ?
#
loop_
_entity_poly.entity_id
_entity_poly.type
_entity_poly.pdbx_seq_one_letter_code
_entity_poly.pdbx_strand_id
1 'polypeptide(L)'
;MSANREQWLAERRKGIGGSDIAVLLGMSPFRTPVDLWLDKTGRADPVPDNPSMRLGRELEPAVLARYAEQTGRGVSHIGTLVDGIFIANVDALAPGRVVEAKTSRHGWDDVPEWYRAQVMWYLGFFPRVKTGDIAALFLMDGSFHIYPVERDDETIAGMRELATDWWNRYVIADVAPPPMSEADCKALWKSHKAAKTVVAVDGVRESIGKLKELKAEAKRIADEIERHEFAVMREMRDAEILTGPDGKKLASWKQNKDSERVDWQAVAEAMNPPQELIAAN
;
A
#
# COMPACT_ATOMS: atom_id res chain seq x y z
N MET A 1 -11.99 2.79 15.72
CA MET A 1 -12.41 1.77 14.72
C MET A 1 -13.66 1.09 15.25
N SER A 2 -14.63 0.68 14.42
CA SER A 2 -15.79 -0.06 14.90
C SER A 2 -15.38 -1.48 15.30
N ALA A 3 -15.97 -2.06 16.34
CA ALA A 3 -15.71 -3.42 16.82
C ALA A 3 -15.81 -4.47 15.67
N ASN A 4 -16.67 -4.24 14.70
CA ASN A 4 -16.83 -5.06 13.50
C ASN A 4 -15.58 -5.08 12.60
N ARG A 5 -14.86 -3.95 12.47
CA ARG A 5 -13.62 -3.87 11.67
C ARG A 5 -12.45 -4.59 12.33
N GLU A 6 -12.34 -4.51 13.64
CA GLU A 6 -11.29 -5.21 14.40
C GLU A 6 -11.46 -6.72 14.31
N GLN A 7 -12.69 -7.20 14.45
CA GLN A 7 -13.00 -8.61 14.29
C GLN A 7 -12.71 -9.08 12.86
N TRP A 8 -13.10 -8.33 11.84
CA TRP A 8 -12.79 -8.65 10.44
C TRP A 8 -11.29 -8.71 10.17
N LEU A 9 -10.50 -7.77 10.71
CA LEU A 9 -9.04 -7.79 10.61
C LEU A 9 -8.44 -9.02 11.30
N ALA A 10 -8.96 -9.39 12.47
CA ALA A 10 -8.50 -10.58 13.19
C ALA A 10 -8.79 -11.88 12.41
N GLU A 11 -9.96 -12.00 11.79
CA GLU A 11 -10.28 -13.15 10.93
C GLU A 11 -9.37 -13.19 9.69
N ARG A 12 -9.14 -12.06 9.06
CA ARG A 12 -8.26 -11.94 7.89
C ARG A 12 -6.80 -12.36 8.17
N ARG A 13 -6.34 -12.22 9.40
CA ARG A 13 -4.98 -12.65 9.81
C ARG A 13 -4.83 -14.15 9.87
N LYS A 14 -5.91 -14.92 9.97
CA LYS A 14 -5.88 -16.38 10.13
C LYS A 14 -5.56 -17.14 8.83
N GLY A 15 -5.40 -16.45 7.71
CA GLY A 15 -5.08 -17.09 6.43
C GLY A 15 -4.70 -16.12 5.33
N ILE A 16 -4.56 -16.64 4.12
CA ILE A 16 -4.20 -15.90 2.91
C ILE A 16 -5.47 -15.55 2.14
N GLY A 17 -5.65 -14.26 1.86
CA GLY A 17 -6.77 -13.74 1.09
C GLY A 17 -6.41 -13.41 -0.36
N GLY A 18 -7.41 -13.03 -1.18
CA GLY A 18 -7.20 -12.71 -2.60
C GLY A 18 -6.24 -11.54 -2.83
N SER A 19 -6.25 -10.51 -1.98
CA SER A 19 -5.27 -9.43 -2.06
C SER A 19 -3.86 -9.82 -1.59
N ASP A 20 -3.75 -10.88 -0.78
CA ASP A 20 -2.46 -11.34 -0.25
C ASP A 20 -1.72 -12.22 -1.27
N ILE A 21 -2.45 -12.95 -2.12
CA ILE A 21 -1.83 -13.82 -3.13
C ILE A 21 -0.99 -13.00 -4.12
N ALA A 22 -1.42 -11.80 -4.46
CA ALA A 22 -0.63 -10.91 -5.32
C ALA A 22 0.73 -10.53 -4.71
N VAL A 23 0.83 -10.45 -3.38
CA VAL A 23 2.09 -10.24 -2.67
C VAL A 23 3.01 -11.44 -2.82
N LEU A 24 2.48 -12.65 -2.67
CA LEU A 24 3.24 -13.89 -2.77
C LEU A 24 3.75 -14.13 -4.20
N LEU A 25 2.99 -13.71 -5.20
CA LEU A 25 3.37 -13.76 -6.61
C LEU A 25 4.38 -12.66 -7.01
N GLY A 26 4.72 -11.75 -6.09
CA GLY A 26 5.61 -10.61 -6.41
C GLY A 26 4.97 -9.54 -7.30
N MET A 27 3.65 -9.53 -7.43
CA MET A 27 2.88 -8.63 -8.29
C MET A 27 2.35 -7.40 -7.55
N SER A 28 2.33 -7.41 -6.22
CA SER A 28 1.77 -6.30 -5.44
C SER A 28 2.68 -5.07 -5.47
N PRO A 29 2.20 -3.90 -5.92
CA PRO A 29 2.96 -2.66 -5.83
C PRO A 29 2.86 -1.99 -4.44
N PHE A 30 2.06 -2.56 -3.52
CA PHE A 30 1.68 -1.91 -2.26
C PHE A 30 2.30 -2.55 -1.03
N ARG A 31 2.63 -3.85 -1.09
CA ARG A 31 3.07 -4.62 0.07
C ARG A 31 4.15 -5.63 -0.34
N THR A 32 5.08 -5.85 0.58
CA THR A 32 6.11 -6.87 0.47
C THR A 32 5.72 -8.16 1.21
N PRO A 33 6.40 -9.29 0.99
CA PRO A 33 6.24 -10.48 1.83
C PRO A 33 6.50 -10.23 3.32
N VAL A 34 7.39 -9.28 3.66
CA VAL A 34 7.64 -8.86 5.05
C VAL A 34 6.43 -8.17 5.64
N ASP A 35 5.82 -7.22 4.90
CA ASP A 35 4.58 -6.56 5.34
C ASP A 35 3.46 -7.56 5.58
N LEU A 36 3.34 -8.55 4.67
CA LEU A 36 2.35 -9.61 4.82
C LEU A 36 2.62 -10.47 6.06
N TRP A 37 3.85 -10.86 6.30
CA TRP A 37 4.23 -11.64 7.47
C TRP A 37 3.95 -10.89 8.78
N LEU A 38 4.32 -9.61 8.85
CA LEU A 38 4.04 -8.75 10.00
C LEU A 38 2.53 -8.67 10.29
N ASP A 39 1.70 -8.55 9.24
CA ASP A 39 0.25 -8.55 9.36
C ASP A 39 -0.28 -9.90 9.88
N LYS A 40 0.11 -11.01 9.25
CA LYS A 40 -0.38 -12.36 9.61
C LYS A 40 0.07 -12.79 11.01
N THR A 41 1.21 -12.32 11.48
CA THR A 41 1.72 -12.59 12.83
C THR A 41 1.28 -11.55 13.87
N GLY A 42 0.46 -10.57 13.48
CA GLY A 42 -0.05 -9.53 14.38
C GLY A 42 1.00 -8.50 14.82
N ARG A 43 2.11 -8.40 14.10
CA ARG A 43 3.24 -7.49 14.39
C ARG A 43 3.22 -6.21 13.56
N ALA A 44 2.31 -6.13 12.57
CA ALA A 44 2.13 -4.91 11.77
C ALA A 44 1.53 -3.79 12.61
N ASP A 45 2.05 -2.59 12.44
CA ASP A 45 1.39 -1.41 12.96
C ASP A 45 0.04 -1.22 12.23
N PRO A 46 -1.00 -0.72 12.90
CA PRO A 46 -2.30 -0.48 12.27
C PRO A 46 -2.15 0.45 11.05
N VAL A 47 -2.62 0.01 9.89
CA VAL A 47 -2.64 0.85 8.70
C VAL A 47 -3.78 1.86 8.84
N PRO A 48 -3.48 3.17 8.88
CA PRO A 48 -4.52 4.18 8.90
C PRO A 48 -5.40 4.10 7.65
N ASP A 49 -6.69 4.31 7.82
CA ASP A 49 -7.59 4.40 6.68
C ASP A 49 -7.28 5.67 5.88
N ASN A 50 -7.02 5.50 4.59
CA ASN A 50 -6.74 6.65 3.72
C ASN A 50 -7.97 7.02 2.88
N PRO A 51 -8.04 8.26 2.33
CA PRO A 51 -9.17 8.73 1.55
C PRO A 51 -9.52 7.82 0.36
N SER A 52 -8.53 7.23 -0.31
CA SER A 52 -8.75 6.34 -1.46
C SER A 52 -9.39 5.01 -1.03
N MET A 53 -8.94 4.42 0.09
CA MET A 53 -9.52 3.19 0.64
C MET A 53 -10.97 3.43 1.09
N ARG A 54 -11.23 4.57 1.70
CA ARG A 54 -12.58 4.95 2.11
C ARG A 54 -13.50 5.13 0.91
N LEU A 55 -13.06 5.90 -0.08
CA LEU A 55 -13.81 6.14 -1.30
C LEU A 55 -14.13 4.83 -2.05
N GLY A 56 -13.16 3.89 -2.12
CA GLY A 56 -13.38 2.58 -2.72
C GLY A 56 -14.54 1.84 -2.07
N ARG A 57 -14.57 1.77 -0.73
CA ARG A 57 -15.66 1.11 0.02
C ARG A 57 -17.01 1.83 -0.14
N GLU A 58 -17.01 3.16 -0.20
CA GLU A 58 -18.23 3.95 -0.38
C GLU A 58 -18.82 3.77 -1.79
N LEU A 59 -17.98 3.57 -2.80
CA LEU A 59 -18.40 3.41 -4.20
C LEU A 59 -18.65 1.95 -4.61
N GLU A 60 -18.20 0.96 -3.87
CA GLU A 60 -18.38 -0.47 -4.18
C GLU A 60 -19.85 -0.82 -4.49
N PRO A 61 -20.86 -0.39 -3.70
CA PRO A 61 -22.26 -0.67 -4.03
C PRO A 61 -22.70 -0.06 -5.37
N ALA A 62 -22.18 1.12 -5.72
CA ALA A 62 -22.50 1.79 -6.98
C ALA A 62 -21.85 1.07 -8.17
N VAL A 63 -20.61 0.57 -8.01
CA VAL A 63 -19.92 -0.25 -9.01
C VAL A 63 -20.72 -1.54 -9.28
N LEU A 64 -21.16 -2.23 -8.24
CA LEU A 64 -21.95 -3.46 -8.33
C LEU A 64 -23.34 -3.23 -8.94
N ALA A 65 -23.99 -2.13 -8.60
CA ALA A 65 -25.27 -1.74 -9.21
C ALA A 65 -25.12 -1.50 -10.72
N ARG A 66 -24.06 -0.80 -11.13
CA ARG A 66 -23.76 -0.54 -12.54
C ARG A 66 -23.39 -1.81 -13.29
N TYR A 67 -22.68 -2.73 -12.63
CA TYR A 67 -22.41 -4.07 -13.18
C TYR A 67 -23.72 -4.82 -13.46
N ALA A 68 -24.64 -4.84 -12.49
CA ALA A 68 -25.94 -5.50 -12.64
C ALA A 68 -26.77 -4.88 -13.76
N GLU A 69 -26.80 -3.55 -13.86
CA GLU A 69 -27.49 -2.83 -14.93
C GLU A 69 -26.91 -3.17 -16.32
N GLN A 70 -25.59 -3.09 -16.46
CA GLN A 70 -24.94 -3.31 -17.76
C GLN A 70 -25.01 -4.77 -18.23
N THR A 71 -24.97 -5.73 -17.31
CA THR A 71 -24.96 -7.16 -17.65
C THR A 71 -26.34 -7.82 -17.61
N GLY A 72 -27.33 -7.17 -17.00
CA GLY A 72 -28.62 -7.78 -16.70
C GLY A 72 -28.56 -8.90 -15.63
N ARG A 73 -27.44 -9.06 -14.92
CA ARG A 73 -27.24 -10.08 -13.88
C ARG A 73 -27.46 -9.47 -12.51
N GLY A 74 -28.36 -10.08 -11.74
CA GLY A 74 -28.48 -9.74 -10.33
C GLY A 74 -27.21 -10.09 -9.55
N VAL A 75 -26.79 -9.24 -8.62
CA VAL A 75 -25.64 -9.48 -7.73
C VAL A 75 -26.12 -9.83 -6.33
N SER A 76 -25.38 -10.71 -5.67
CA SER A 76 -25.63 -11.09 -4.28
C SER A 76 -24.33 -11.04 -3.48
N HIS A 77 -24.39 -10.45 -2.30
CA HIS A 77 -23.25 -10.47 -1.37
C HIS A 77 -23.21 -11.79 -0.63
N ILE A 78 -22.00 -12.26 -0.38
CA ILE A 78 -21.72 -13.43 0.44
C ILE A 78 -20.76 -13.03 1.56
N GLY A 79 -20.80 -13.78 2.64
CA GLY A 79 -19.83 -13.59 3.73
C GLY A 79 -18.44 -14.10 3.33
N THR A 80 -17.51 -13.98 4.27
CA THR A 80 -16.17 -14.55 4.15
C THR A 80 -16.22 -16.06 3.97
N LEU A 81 -15.54 -16.56 2.96
CA LEU A 81 -15.33 -17.99 2.75
C LEU A 81 -13.97 -18.39 3.31
N VAL A 82 -13.92 -19.54 3.98
CA VAL A 82 -12.69 -20.08 4.59
C VAL A 82 -12.56 -21.56 4.22
N ASP A 83 -11.38 -21.92 3.72
CA ASP A 83 -10.99 -23.29 3.41
C ASP A 83 -9.54 -23.50 3.95
N GLY A 84 -9.44 -23.99 5.18
CA GLY A 84 -8.17 -24.05 5.90
C GLY A 84 -7.54 -22.67 6.09
N ILE A 85 -6.36 -22.46 5.50
CA ILE A 85 -5.66 -21.17 5.49
C ILE A 85 -6.08 -20.25 4.33
N PHE A 86 -6.95 -20.73 3.44
CA PHE A 86 -7.40 -19.95 2.30
C PHE A 86 -8.66 -19.15 2.67
N ILE A 87 -8.65 -17.86 2.34
CA ILE A 87 -9.74 -16.94 2.67
C ILE A 87 -10.17 -16.21 1.40
N ALA A 88 -11.47 -16.06 1.19
CA ALA A 88 -12.03 -15.22 0.16
C ALA A 88 -13.07 -14.25 0.74
N ASN A 89 -12.88 -12.98 0.44
CA ASN A 89 -13.86 -11.91 0.64
C ASN A 89 -14.21 -11.39 -0.75
N VAL A 90 -15.23 -11.98 -1.34
CA VAL A 90 -15.68 -11.64 -2.70
C VAL A 90 -16.70 -10.53 -2.59
N ASP A 91 -16.56 -9.48 -3.41
CA ASP A 91 -17.47 -8.33 -3.35
C ASP A 91 -18.90 -8.73 -3.72
N ALA A 92 -19.06 -9.57 -4.76
CA ALA A 92 -20.36 -10.15 -5.09
C ALA A 92 -20.27 -11.44 -5.92
N LEU A 93 -21.37 -12.19 -5.93
CA LEU A 93 -21.65 -13.26 -6.90
C LEU A 93 -22.78 -12.79 -7.84
N ALA A 94 -22.63 -13.11 -9.11
CA ALA A 94 -23.68 -13.05 -10.11
C ALA A 94 -23.89 -14.45 -10.72
N PRO A 95 -25.01 -14.72 -11.44
CA PRO A 95 -25.23 -16.01 -12.05
C PRO A 95 -24.04 -16.49 -12.90
N GLY A 96 -23.34 -17.53 -12.42
CA GLY A 96 -22.15 -18.11 -13.06
C GLY A 96 -20.87 -17.25 -12.99
N ARG A 97 -20.82 -16.22 -12.15
CA ARG A 97 -19.69 -15.26 -12.06
C ARG A 97 -19.31 -14.95 -10.62
N VAL A 98 -18.02 -14.82 -10.38
CA VAL A 98 -17.46 -14.08 -9.24
C VAL A 98 -17.24 -12.64 -9.72
N VAL A 99 -17.62 -11.66 -8.92
CA VAL A 99 -17.48 -10.23 -9.28
C VAL A 99 -16.61 -9.52 -8.25
N GLU A 100 -15.59 -8.85 -8.75
CA GLU A 100 -14.71 -7.96 -7.99
C GLU A 100 -14.91 -6.53 -8.45
N ALA A 101 -15.25 -5.64 -7.53
CA ALA A 101 -15.51 -4.22 -7.79
C ALA A 101 -14.22 -3.40 -7.59
N LYS A 102 -13.91 -2.54 -8.54
CA LYS A 102 -12.75 -1.64 -8.46
C LYS A 102 -13.11 -0.21 -8.83
N THR A 103 -12.48 0.71 -8.13
CA THR A 103 -12.44 2.12 -8.52
C THR A 103 -10.99 2.51 -8.80
N SER A 104 -10.76 3.23 -9.88
CA SER A 104 -9.46 3.78 -10.23
C SER A 104 -9.61 5.24 -10.66
N ARG A 105 -8.59 6.05 -10.43
CA ARG A 105 -8.60 7.43 -10.87
C ARG A 105 -8.59 7.52 -12.39
N HIS A 106 -7.74 6.75 -13.03
CA HIS A 106 -7.54 6.72 -14.49
C HIS A 106 -7.89 5.35 -15.05
N GLY A 107 -8.27 5.31 -16.32
CA GLY A 107 -8.41 4.08 -17.08
C GLY A 107 -7.13 3.25 -17.06
N TRP A 108 -7.28 1.95 -17.33
CA TRP A 108 -6.15 1.04 -17.47
C TRP A 108 -5.95 0.72 -18.96
N ASP A 109 -4.70 0.71 -19.40
CA ASP A 109 -4.36 0.20 -20.74
C ASP A 109 -4.58 -1.32 -20.81
N ASP A 110 -4.25 -2.04 -19.72
CA ASP A 110 -4.63 -3.41 -19.42
C ASP A 110 -4.92 -3.57 -17.93
N VAL A 111 -5.72 -4.58 -17.59
CA VAL A 111 -6.06 -4.89 -16.19
C VAL A 111 -4.79 -5.25 -15.42
N PRO A 112 -4.51 -4.58 -14.30
CA PRO A 112 -3.38 -4.93 -13.46
C PRO A 112 -3.42 -6.40 -13.02
N GLU A 113 -2.30 -7.12 -13.23
CA GLU A 113 -2.20 -8.56 -12.99
C GLU A 113 -2.56 -8.96 -11.54
N TRP A 114 -2.30 -8.09 -10.56
CA TRP A 114 -2.67 -8.36 -9.18
C TRP A 114 -4.20 -8.44 -8.97
N TYR A 115 -5.01 -7.77 -9.77
CA TYR A 115 -6.47 -7.90 -9.73
C TYR A 115 -6.94 -9.19 -10.42
N ARG A 116 -6.28 -9.59 -11.52
CA ARG A 116 -6.52 -10.88 -12.15
C ARG A 116 -6.20 -12.03 -11.19
N ALA A 117 -5.06 -11.95 -10.51
CA ALA A 117 -4.64 -12.92 -9.50
C ALA A 117 -5.65 -13.02 -8.34
N GLN A 118 -6.19 -11.87 -7.88
CA GLN A 118 -7.21 -11.81 -6.84
C GLN A 118 -8.49 -12.55 -7.27
N VAL A 119 -8.99 -12.30 -8.48
CA VAL A 119 -10.18 -12.97 -9.00
C VAL A 119 -9.92 -14.45 -9.25
N MET A 120 -8.75 -14.84 -9.76
CA MET A 120 -8.35 -16.22 -9.94
C MET A 120 -8.34 -16.97 -8.61
N TRP A 121 -7.82 -16.35 -7.53
CA TRP A 121 -7.88 -16.89 -6.18
C TRP A 121 -9.31 -17.16 -5.72
N TYR A 122 -10.23 -16.24 -5.97
CA TYR A 122 -11.64 -16.40 -5.62
C TYR A 122 -12.31 -17.53 -6.39
N LEU A 123 -12.01 -17.69 -7.67
CA LEU A 123 -12.51 -18.80 -8.48
C LEU A 123 -12.15 -20.17 -7.87
N GLY A 124 -11.05 -20.26 -7.11
CA GLY A 124 -10.65 -21.44 -6.37
C GLY A 124 -11.68 -21.94 -5.34
N PHE A 125 -12.56 -21.05 -4.84
CA PHE A 125 -13.63 -21.40 -3.91
C PHE A 125 -14.93 -21.85 -4.61
N PHE A 126 -15.02 -21.66 -5.91
CA PHE A 126 -16.24 -21.94 -6.69
C PHE A 126 -15.94 -22.90 -7.86
N PRO A 127 -15.81 -24.22 -7.63
CA PRO A 127 -15.34 -25.17 -8.68
C PRO A 127 -16.20 -25.19 -9.95
N ARG A 128 -17.48 -24.79 -9.84
CA ARG A 128 -18.42 -24.77 -10.97
C ARG A 128 -18.42 -23.44 -11.73
N VAL A 129 -17.83 -22.39 -11.18
CA VAL A 129 -17.76 -21.07 -11.81
C VAL A 129 -16.56 -21.03 -12.75
N LYS A 130 -16.79 -20.68 -14.00
CA LYS A 130 -15.75 -20.69 -15.05
C LYS A 130 -15.13 -19.32 -15.31
N THR A 131 -15.77 -18.25 -14.88
CA THR A 131 -15.31 -16.90 -15.15
C THR A 131 -15.58 -16.00 -13.95
N GLY A 132 -14.60 -15.14 -13.62
CA GLY A 132 -14.80 -13.99 -12.76
C GLY A 132 -14.80 -12.71 -13.57
N ASP A 133 -15.41 -11.67 -13.05
CA ASP A 133 -15.44 -10.36 -13.68
C ASP A 133 -14.82 -9.30 -12.75
N ILE A 134 -13.95 -8.45 -13.31
CA ILE A 134 -13.46 -7.25 -12.64
C ILE A 134 -14.30 -6.08 -13.17
N ALA A 135 -15.17 -5.55 -12.33
CA ALA A 135 -16.03 -4.41 -12.63
C ALA A 135 -15.31 -3.12 -12.19
N ALA A 136 -14.86 -2.30 -13.13
CA ALA A 136 -14.02 -1.13 -12.87
C ALA A 136 -14.74 0.17 -13.23
N LEU A 137 -14.84 1.09 -12.25
CA LEU A 137 -15.29 2.46 -12.43
C LEU A 137 -14.09 3.41 -12.43
N PHE A 138 -13.92 4.17 -13.52
CA PHE A 138 -12.87 5.17 -13.66
C PHE A 138 -13.40 6.57 -13.32
N LEU A 139 -12.76 7.20 -12.31
CA LEU A 139 -13.33 8.38 -11.68
C LEU A 139 -13.10 9.67 -12.46
N MET A 140 -12.10 9.71 -13.36
CA MET A 140 -11.78 10.92 -14.13
C MET A 140 -12.82 11.25 -15.20
N ASP A 141 -13.38 10.24 -15.83
CA ASP A 141 -14.32 10.38 -16.95
C ASP A 141 -15.68 9.66 -16.72
N GLY A 142 -15.79 8.94 -15.60
CA GLY A 142 -16.97 8.16 -15.26
C GLY A 142 -17.17 6.91 -16.13
N SER A 143 -16.18 6.50 -16.92
CA SER A 143 -16.26 5.29 -17.73
C SER A 143 -16.30 4.03 -16.85
N PHE A 144 -16.95 2.99 -17.37
CA PHE A 144 -17.13 1.73 -16.67
C PHE A 144 -16.82 0.56 -17.59
N HIS A 145 -15.97 -0.34 -17.13
CA HIS A 145 -15.53 -1.50 -17.90
C HIS A 145 -15.64 -2.78 -17.09
N ILE A 146 -15.94 -3.87 -17.78
CA ILE A 146 -15.98 -5.23 -17.20
C ILE A 146 -14.92 -6.05 -17.90
N TYR A 147 -13.99 -6.59 -17.12
CA TYR A 147 -12.89 -7.40 -17.62
C TYR A 147 -13.07 -8.85 -17.14
N PRO A 148 -13.33 -9.79 -18.04
CA PRO A 148 -13.47 -11.20 -17.68
C PRO A 148 -12.10 -11.81 -17.36
N VAL A 149 -12.11 -12.69 -16.35
CA VAL A 149 -10.98 -13.54 -15.97
C VAL A 149 -11.44 -15.00 -16.07
N GLU A 150 -10.94 -15.70 -17.07
CA GLU A 150 -11.28 -17.10 -17.26
C GLU A 150 -10.57 -17.97 -16.22
N ARG A 151 -11.29 -18.98 -15.71
CA ARG A 151 -10.77 -19.93 -14.73
C ARG A 151 -9.63 -20.73 -15.30
N ASP A 152 -8.53 -20.81 -14.57
CA ASP A 152 -7.43 -21.72 -14.80
C ASP A 152 -7.14 -22.53 -13.54
N ASP A 153 -7.44 -23.81 -13.61
CA ASP A 153 -7.29 -24.71 -12.46
C ASP A 153 -5.83 -24.99 -12.11
N GLU A 154 -4.91 -24.95 -13.07
CA GLU A 154 -3.47 -25.10 -12.83
C GLU A 154 -2.94 -23.88 -12.06
N THR A 155 -3.27 -22.69 -12.49
CA THR A 155 -2.93 -21.45 -11.79
C THR A 155 -3.50 -21.43 -10.37
N ILE A 156 -4.76 -21.82 -10.18
CA ILE A 156 -5.38 -21.91 -8.85
C ILE A 156 -4.63 -22.89 -7.94
N ALA A 157 -4.28 -24.07 -8.45
CA ALA A 157 -3.52 -25.06 -7.70
C ALA A 157 -2.14 -24.53 -7.30
N GLY A 158 -1.40 -23.92 -8.24
CA GLY A 158 -0.10 -23.31 -7.98
C GLY A 158 -0.16 -22.17 -6.94
N MET A 159 -1.20 -21.33 -6.99
CA MET A 159 -1.41 -20.27 -5.98
C MET A 159 -1.65 -20.88 -4.58
N ARG A 160 -2.43 -21.95 -4.47
CA ARG A 160 -2.71 -22.63 -3.19
C ARG A 160 -1.46 -23.30 -2.63
N GLU A 161 -0.65 -23.93 -3.48
CA GLU A 161 0.62 -24.51 -3.10
C GLU A 161 1.60 -23.43 -2.59
N LEU A 162 1.77 -22.35 -3.35
CA LEU A 162 2.60 -21.20 -2.96
C LEU A 162 2.16 -20.62 -1.61
N ALA A 163 0.86 -20.43 -1.42
CA ALA A 163 0.31 -19.89 -0.18
C ALA A 163 0.57 -20.83 1.01
N THR A 164 0.42 -22.16 0.79
CA THR A 164 0.68 -23.18 1.82
C THR A 164 2.15 -23.21 2.21
N ASP A 165 3.04 -23.22 1.23
CA ASP A 165 4.49 -23.21 1.43
C ASP A 165 4.94 -21.97 2.20
N TRP A 166 4.47 -20.80 1.76
CA TRP A 166 4.79 -19.53 2.40
C TRP A 166 4.28 -19.48 3.85
N TRP A 167 3.03 -19.91 4.07
CA TRP A 167 2.42 -19.94 5.39
C TRP A 167 3.19 -20.82 6.37
N ASN A 168 3.54 -22.03 5.95
CA ASN A 168 4.29 -22.98 6.79
C ASN A 168 5.70 -22.46 7.06
N ARG A 169 6.37 -21.95 6.05
CA ARG A 169 7.76 -21.51 6.15
C ARG A 169 7.95 -20.26 7.01
N TYR A 170 6.99 -19.34 6.97
CA TYR A 170 7.16 -18.04 7.60
C TYR A 170 6.20 -17.80 8.77
N VAL A 171 4.92 -18.11 8.61
CA VAL A 171 3.94 -17.84 9.67
C VAL A 171 3.97 -18.92 10.76
N ILE A 172 3.88 -20.19 10.39
CA ILE A 172 3.91 -21.30 11.37
C ILE A 172 5.29 -21.41 12.03
N ALA A 173 6.37 -21.33 11.26
CA ALA A 173 7.73 -21.39 11.78
C ALA A 173 8.15 -20.10 12.53
N ASP A 174 7.34 -19.05 12.46
CA ASP A 174 7.63 -17.72 13.03
C ASP A 174 8.98 -17.13 12.59
N VAL A 175 9.30 -17.28 11.31
CA VAL A 175 10.52 -16.79 10.69
C VAL A 175 10.17 -15.72 9.66
N ALA A 176 10.77 -14.54 9.78
CA ALA A 176 10.51 -13.46 8.82
C ALA A 176 11.03 -13.84 7.42
N PRO A 177 10.28 -13.52 6.34
CA PRO A 177 10.80 -13.62 4.98
C PRO A 177 12.01 -12.69 4.77
N PRO A 178 12.86 -12.96 3.77
CA PRO A 178 13.96 -12.07 3.43
C PRO A 178 13.44 -10.65 3.09
N PRO A 179 14.09 -9.58 3.60
CA PRO A 179 13.73 -8.22 3.26
C PRO A 179 14.05 -7.92 1.78
N MET A 180 13.16 -7.24 1.10
CA MET A 180 13.29 -6.84 -0.30
C MET A 180 13.57 -5.34 -0.46
N SER A 181 13.46 -4.57 0.63
CA SER A 181 13.60 -3.12 0.64
C SER A 181 14.24 -2.59 1.93
N GLU A 182 14.68 -1.32 1.88
CA GLU A 182 15.12 -0.62 3.10
C GLU A 182 13.98 -0.52 4.13
N ALA A 183 12.75 -0.33 3.66
CA ALA A 183 11.56 -0.29 4.52
C ALA A 183 11.37 -1.60 5.27
N ASP A 184 11.54 -2.75 4.60
CA ASP A 184 11.47 -4.07 5.23
C ASP A 184 12.54 -4.22 6.32
N CYS A 185 13.78 -3.80 6.04
CA CYS A 185 14.85 -3.83 7.03
C CYS A 185 14.49 -3.01 8.27
N LYS A 186 13.93 -1.81 8.09
CA LYS A 186 13.48 -0.96 9.20
C LYS A 186 12.29 -1.55 9.96
N ALA A 187 11.38 -2.20 9.27
CA ALA A 187 10.22 -2.85 9.89
C ALA A 187 10.62 -4.07 10.73
N LEU A 188 11.57 -4.88 10.23
CA LEU A 188 12.08 -6.08 10.94
C LEU A 188 13.01 -5.72 12.10
N TRP A 189 13.85 -4.69 11.94
CA TRP A 189 14.91 -4.33 12.89
C TRP A 189 14.74 -2.89 13.37
N LYS A 190 13.65 -2.64 14.11
CA LYS A 190 13.30 -1.30 14.65
C LYS A 190 14.35 -0.74 15.63
N SER A 191 15.19 -1.62 16.23
CA SER A 191 16.25 -1.23 17.16
C SER A 191 17.47 -2.13 17.01
N HIS A 192 18.66 -1.56 17.28
CA HIS A 192 19.88 -2.35 17.38
C HIS A 192 19.99 -3.03 18.75
N LYS A 193 20.65 -4.19 18.75
CA LYS A 193 21.03 -4.86 20.01
C LYS A 193 22.48 -4.46 20.34
N ALA A 194 22.69 -3.86 21.51
CA ALA A 194 24.00 -3.42 21.95
C ALA A 194 25.02 -4.56 21.88
N ALA A 195 26.24 -4.26 21.42
CA ALA A 195 27.36 -5.19 21.26
C ALA A 195 27.13 -6.37 20.29
N LYS A 196 25.96 -6.46 19.62
CA LYS A 196 25.78 -7.47 18.57
C LYS A 196 26.58 -7.08 17.34
N THR A 197 27.47 -7.96 16.91
CA THR A 197 28.26 -7.83 15.68
C THR A 197 27.82 -8.86 14.65
N VAL A 198 27.91 -8.49 13.37
CA VAL A 198 27.65 -9.37 12.24
C VAL A 198 28.84 -9.29 11.29
N VAL A 199 29.31 -10.42 10.83
CA VAL A 199 30.36 -10.48 9.80
C VAL A 199 29.72 -10.17 8.45
N ALA A 200 30.29 -9.19 7.74
CA ALA A 200 29.80 -8.84 6.41
C ALA A 200 30.04 -9.99 5.42
N VAL A 201 29.00 -10.26 4.62
CA VAL A 201 29.13 -11.15 3.45
C VAL A 201 29.83 -10.43 2.30
N ASP A 202 30.26 -11.17 1.28
CA ASP A 202 30.90 -10.62 0.08
C ASP A 202 29.99 -9.54 -0.57
N GLY A 203 30.65 -8.50 -1.12
CA GLY A 203 29.96 -7.37 -1.75
C GLY A 203 29.52 -6.25 -0.80
N VAL A 204 29.29 -6.50 0.48
CA VAL A 204 28.87 -5.44 1.43
C VAL A 204 29.99 -4.43 1.65
N ARG A 205 31.26 -4.86 1.67
CA ARG A 205 32.44 -3.99 1.80
C ARG A 205 32.52 -3.01 0.61
N GLU A 206 32.30 -3.50 -0.60
CA GLU A 206 32.27 -2.71 -1.81
C GLU A 206 31.11 -1.70 -1.78
N SER A 207 29.91 -2.14 -1.39
CA SER A 207 28.73 -1.28 -1.22
C SER A 207 28.98 -0.16 -0.22
N ILE A 208 29.68 -0.44 0.91
CA ILE A 208 30.06 0.57 1.90
C ILE A 208 31.04 1.58 1.29
N GLY A 209 32.03 1.12 0.51
CA GLY A 209 32.95 1.99 -0.23
C GLY A 209 32.20 2.94 -1.17
N LYS A 210 31.34 2.37 -2.03
CA LYS A 210 30.54 3.12 -2.98
C LYS A 210 29.58 4.11 -2.31
N LEU A 211 28.97 3.71 -1.19
CA LEU A 211 28.10 4.60 -0.41
C LEU A 211 28.86 5.82 0.14
N LYS A 212 30.12 5.64 0.60
CA LYS A 212 30.96 6.74 1.07
C LYS A 212 31.29 7.72 -0.07
N GLU A 213 31.67 7.19 -1.23
CA GLU A 213 31.93 8.00 -2.44
C GLU A 213 30.72 8.83 -2.84
N LEU A 214 29.55 8.18 -2.97
CA LEU A 214 28.29 8.84 -3.35
C LEU A 214 27.86 9.91 -2.33
N LYS A 215 28.04 9.67 -1.04
CA LYS A 215 27.75 10.68 -0.01
C LYS A 215 28.70 11.86 -0.09
N ALA A 216 29.99 11.63 -0.39
CA ALA A 216 30.94 12.72 -0.57
C ALA A 216 30.63 13.55 -1.82
N GLU A 217 30.20 12.89 -2.91
CA GLU A 217 29.77 13.56 -4.14
C GLU A 217 28.50 14.37 -3.91
N ALA A 218 27.47 13.77 -3.26
CA ALA A 218 26.23 14.46 -2.91
C ALA A 218 26.49 15.72 -2.07
N LYS A 219 27.44 15.64 -1.11
CA LYS A 219 27.85 16.82 -0.34
C LYS A 219 28.46 17.91 -1.22
N ARG A 220 29.38 17.56 -2.13
CA ARG A 220 29.97 18.53 -3.05
C ARG A 220 28.91 19.22 -3.93
N ILE A 221 27.95 18.43 -4.44
CA ILE A 221 26.84 18.97 -5.25
C ILE A 221 25.97 19.89 -4.39
N ALA A 222 25.66 19.52 -3.15
CA ALA A 222 24.88 20.36 -2.25
C ALA A 222 25.60 21.72 -1.96
N ASP A 223 26.90 21.67 -1.68
CA ASP A 223 27.72 22.87 -1.45
C ASP A 223 27.79 23.75 -2.72
N GLU A 224 27.72 23.17 -3.92
CA GLU A 224 27.70 23.91 -5.19
C GLU A 224 26.32 24.54 -5.44
N ILE A 225 25.24 23.82 -5.17
CA ILE A 225 23.87 24.34 -5.23
C ILE A 225 23.73 25.55 -4.30
N GLU A 226 24.16 25.44 -3.04
CA GLU A 226 24.10 26.52 -2.05
C GLU A 226 24.84 27.77 -2.52
N ARG A 227 26.00 27.60 -3.15
CA ARG A 227 26.76 28.75 -3.72
C ARG A 227 25.99 29.45 -4.83
N HIS A 228 25.34 28.71 -5.71
CA HIS A 228 24.55 29.28 -6.80
C HIS A 228 23.26 29.92 -6.28
N GLU A 229 22.57 29.26 -5.33
CA GLU A 229 21.40 29.82 -4.66
C GLU A 229 21.74 31.15 -3.96
N PHE A 230 22.88 31.19 -3.23
CA PHE A 230 23.37 32.44 -2.61
C PHE A 230 23.62 33.55 -3.63
N ALA A 231 24.20 33.23 -4.79
CA ALA A 231 24.44 34.21 -5.83
C ALA A 231 23.12 34.79 -6.39
N VAL A 232 22.13 33.94 -6.60
CA VAL A 232 20.77 34.34 -7.04
C VAL A 232 20.10 35.19 -5.96
N MET A 233 20.11 34.76 -4.71
CA MET A 233 19.50 35.47 -3.58
C MET A 233 20.12 36.83 -3.37
N ARG A 234 21.44 36.95 -3.49
CA ARG A 234 22.15 38.20 -3.35
C ARG A 234 21.76 39.22 -4.43
N GLU A 235 21.46 38.73 -5.65
CA GLU A 235 20.99 39.60 -6.74
C GLU A 235 19.51 39.96 -6.57
N MET A 236 18.69 39.03 -6.13
CA MET A 236 17.26 39.27 -5.90
C MET A 236 16.96 40.22 -4.75
N ARG A 237 17.78 40.22 -3.70
CA ARG A 237 17.56 41.01 -2.47
C ARG A 237 16.14 40.79 -1.91
N ASP A 238 15.31 41.84 -1.96
CA ASP A 238 13.91 41.85 -1.51
C ASP A 238 12.90 41.71 -2.66
N ALA A 239 13.38 41.43 -3.88
CA ALA A 239 12.51 41.25 -5.06
C ALA A 239 11.86 39.87 -5.09
N GLU A 240 10.58 39.83 -5.43
CA GLU A 240 9.86 38.57 -5.64
C GLU A 240 10.24 37.86 -6.95
N ILE A 241 10.63 38.66 -7.98
CA ILE A 241 10.90 38.16 -9.33
C ILE A 241 12.23 38.71 -9.82
N LEU A 242 13.10 37.83 -10.33
CA LEU A 242 14.30 38.15 -11.08
C LEU A 242 14.04 37.95 -12.58
N THR A 243 14.34 38.98 -13.38
CA THR A 243 14.19 38.93 -14.83
C THR A 243 15.53 39.08 -15.54
N GLY A 244 15.65 38.50 -16.72
CA GLY A 244 16.76 38.74 -17.61
C GLY A 244 16.66 40.09 -18.35
N PRO A 245 17.70 40.49 -19.10
CA PRO A 245 17.66 41.68 -19.92
C PRO A 245 16.58 41.69 -21.01
N ASP A 246 16.11 40.52 -21.39
CA ASP A 246 15.02 40.28 -22.33
C ASP A 246 13.62 40.33 -21.68
N GLY A 247 13.53 40.66 -20.39
CA GLY A 247 12.31 40.70 -19.60
C GLY A 247 11.77 39.34 -19.18
N LYS A 248 12.42 38.25 -19.55
CA LYS A 248 11.95 36.92 -19.16
C LYS A 248 12.26 36.62 -17.70
N LYS A 249 11.30 35.97 -17.02
CA LYS A 249 11.47 35.52 -15.65
C LYS A 249 12.55 34.45 -15.58
N LEU A 250 13.56 34.68 -14.75
CA LEU A 250 14.66 33.75 -14.46
C LEU A 250 14.41 33.00 -13.16
N ALA A 251 14.00 33.70 -12.10
CA ALA A 251 13.73 33.11 -10.80
C ALA A 251 12.57 33.82 -10.10
N SER A 252 12.01 33.20 -9.08
CA SER A 252 11.07 33.84 -8.16
C SER A 252 11.28 33.33 -6.76
N TRP A 253 11.18 34.25 -5.81
CA TRP A 253 11.21 33.94 -4.39
C TRP A 253 9.92 34.46 -3.77
N LYS A 254 9.09 33.51 -3.25
CA LYS A 254 7.88 33.83 -2.51
C LYS A 254 8.09 33.47 -1.05
N GLN A 255 7.72 34.41 -0.19
CA GLN A 255 7.61 34.10 1.22
C GLN A 255 6.57 32.98 1.41
N ASN A 256 6.95 31.89 2.06
CA ASN A 256 5.98 30.87 2.46
C ASN A 256 4.96 31.52 3.39
N LYS A 257 3.68 31.19 3.24
CA LYS A 257 2.67 31.59 4.23
C LYS A 257 3.13 31.10 5.60
N ASP A 258 3.07 31.98 6.58
CA ASP A 258 3.37 31.62 7.96
C ASP A 258 2.48 30.41 8.33
N SER A 259 3.13 29.29 8.66
CA SER A 259 2.42 28.15 9.21
C SER A 259 2.35 28.35 10.72
N GLU A 260 1.20 28.71 11.24
CA GLU A 260 0.97 28.65 12.66
C GLU A 260 1.05 27.18 13.11
N ARG A 261 2.13 26.85 13.79
CA ARG A 261 2.23 25.59 14.53
C ARG A 261 1.62 25.82 15.90
N VAL A 262 0.50 25.15 16.15
CA VAL A 262 -0.05 25.09 17.51
C VAL A 262 0.91 24.24 18.35
N ASP A 263 1.50 24.83 19.36
CA ASP A 263 2.25 24.11 20.38
C ASP A 263 1.26 23.42 21.31
N TRP A 264 0.91 22.17 20.97
CA TRP A 264 -0.04 21.38 21.72
C TRP A 264 0.42 21.07 23.15
N GLN A 265 1.73 21.08 23.41
CA GLN A 265 2.27 20.91 24.75
C GLN A 265 1.96 22.15 25.60
N ALA A 266 2.21 23.33 25.08
CA ALA A 266 1.88 24.59 25.75
C ALA A 266 0.36 24.74 25.96
N VAL A 267 -0.45 24.29 24.97
CA VAL A 267 -1.92 24.28 25.11
C VAL A 267 -2.36 23.31 26.20
N ALA A 268 -1.82 22.12 26.28
CA ALA A 268 -2.14 21.13 27.31
C ALA A 268 -1.73 21.64 28.71
N GLU A 269 -0.58 22.26 28.84
CA GLU A 269 -0.11 22.87 30.10
C GLU A 269 -1.02 24.06 30.54
N ALA A 270 -1.44 24.89 29.57
CA ALA A 270 -2.33 26.02 29.84
C ALA A 270 -3.77 25.60 30.23
N MET A 271 -4.24 24.46 29.71
CA MET A 271 -5.56 23.91 30.01
C MET A 271 -5.63 23.22 31.39
N ASN A 272 -4.48 22.94 32.04
CA ASN A 272 -4.34 22.29 33.33
C ASN A 272 -5.33 21.12 33.54
N PRO A 273 -5.27 20.06 32.67
CA PRO A 273 -6.21 18.97 32.73
C PRO A 273 -6.07 18.21 34.06
N PRO A 274 -7.18 17.72 34.63
CA PRO A 274 -7.14 16.92 35.87
C PRO A 274 -6.17 15.73 35.69
N GLN A 275 -5.37 15.46 36.70
CA GLN A 275 -4.34 14.39 36.67
C GLN A 275 -4.90 13.00 36.33
N GLU A 276 -6.19 12.76 36.54
CA GLU A 276 -6.89 11.51 36.18
C GLU A 276 -6.99 11.25 34.68
N LEU A 277 -6.90 12.28 33.81
CA LEU A 277 -6.92 12.14 32.37
C LEU A 277 -5.54 11.84 31.74
N ILE A 278 -4.46 12.07 32.50
CA ILE A 278 -3.08 11.84 32.04
C ILE A 278 -2.65 10.37 32.28
N ALA A 279 -3.32 9.69 33.23
CA ALA A 279 -2.99 8.31 33.62
C ALA A 279 -3.68 7.22 32.76
N ALA A 280 -4.50 7.58 31.78
CA ALA A 280 -5.33 6.65 30.99
C ALA A 280 -4.84 6.46 29.53
N ASN A 281 -3.57 6.81 29.21
CA ASN A 281 -2.96 6.53 27.88
C ASN A 281 -1.64 5.79 28.04
#